data_760cc68423f35e838111a021f2c88b61
#
_entry.id   760cc68423f35e838111a021f2c88b61
#
_cell.length_a   1.000
_cell.length_b   1.000
_cell.length_c   1.000
_cell.angle_alpha   90.00
_cell.angle_beta   90.00
_cell.angle_gamma   90.00
#
_symmetry.space_group_name_H-M   'P 1'
#
loop_
_entity.id
_entity.type
_entity.pdbx_description
1 polymer ?
#
loop_
_entity_poly.entity_id
_entity_poly.type
_entity_poly.pdbx_seq_one_letter_code
_entity_poly.pdbx_strand_id
1 'polypeptide(L)'
;MKRSKFLIPLLAVALLQGCTSSPSKTSSEQPLSKIEPTILRGTATIGAQTRLFTPCGSQTQFQLQISDEQYKSALSQTQKSYEPVYAEVIGYLTIPSQTGYNADYQAKLHVLRFNAIDSTHVEQCSSTTDNTMALGTEPNWKAAISHNQLLIQTGKAPVKAFDLTNKQISAEQRNYQFSNGQLKMKAIECQPKDSGTLYGWLASLTLGSDTYQGCAKLSNYDASSQYIGTYSAQSTTSDLSTSLTLNRDHSAETRYSYSNGEPSLVEQGFWQKLSDDKIQVIMTLHQQQYLVTERVFTVRGKMLFTDKEKVGNKLYPISQGGLSLFKESH
;
A
#
# COMPACT_ATOMS: atom_id res chain seq x y z
N MET A 1 64.14 68.86 -26.25
CA MET A 1 65.30 67.88 -26.30
C MET A 1 65.12 66.84 -25.20
N LYS A 2 65.35 65.59 -25.53
CA LYS A 2 65.54 64.35 -24.76
C LYS A 2 64.24 63.57 -24.41
N ARG A 3 63.94 62.63 -25.26
CA ARG A 3 64.18 61.13 -25.24
C ARG A 3 63.36 60.37 -24.19
N SER A 4 62.36 59.87 -24.68
CA SER A 4 61.78 58.52 -24.62
C SER A 4 62.57 57.50 -23.84
N LYS A 5 61.93 56.80 -22.88
CA LYS A 5 62.19 55.42 -22.60
C LYS A 5 60.82 54.67 -22.37
N PHE A 6 60.59 53.80 -23.33
CA PHE A 6 59.53 52.75 -23.23
C PHE A 6 59.88 51.78 -22.14
N LEU A 7 58.95 51.50 -21.22
CA LEU A 7 58.99 50.34 -20.36
C LEU A 7 57.73 49.52 -20.62
N ILE A 8 57.91 48.33 -21.15
CA ILE A 8 56.94 47.35 -21.43
C ILE A 8 56.55 46.68 -20.08
N PRO A 9 55.28 46.65 -19.67
CA PRO A 9 54.86 45.81 -18.57
C PRO A 9 54.63 44.35 -19.06
N LEU A 10 55.29 43.43 -18.40
CA LEU A 10 55.18 41.98 -18.53
C LEU A 10 53.74 41.57 -18.17
N LEU A 11 53.05 40.96 -19.14
CA LEU A 11 51.73 40.39 -18.94
C LEU A 11 51.88 39.07 -18.22
N ALA A 12 51.59 39.04 -16.90
CA ALA A 12 51.52 37.82 -16.15
C ALA A 12 50.15 37.12 -16.44
N VAL A 13 50.19 36.07 -17.26
CA VAL A 13 49.08 35.15 -17.50
C VAL A 13 48.89 34.30 -16.25
N ALA A 14 47.92 34.63 -15.43
CA ALA A 14 47.49 33.80 -14.33
C ALA A 14 46.66 32.62 -14.92
N LEU A 15 47.25 31.41 -14.91
CA LEU A 15 46.56 30.17 -15.20
C LEU A 15 45.58 29.91 -14.07
N LEU A 16 44.31 30.16 -14.29
CA LEU A 16 43.18 29.69 -13.47
C LEU A 16 43.05 28.17 -13.69
N GLN A 17 43.63 27.38 -12.81
CA GLN A 17 43.32 25.96 -12.72
C GLN A 17 41.89 25.84 -12.15
N GLY A 18 40.93 25.67 -13.02
CA GLY A 18 39.57 25.30 -12.68
C GLY A 18 39.60 23.90 -12.02
N CYS A 19 39.25 23.83 -10.74
CA CYS A 19 38.88 22.55 -10.12
C CYS A 19 37.66 22.01 -10.87
N THR A 20 37.87 21.01 -11.71
CA THR A 20 36.79 20.17 -12.21
C THR A 20 36.32 19.32 -11.04
N SER A 21 35.25 19.75 -10.38
CA SER A 21 34.48 18.88 -9.49
C SER A 21 33.92 17.77 -10.35
N SER A 22 34.52 16.58 -10.24
CA SER A 22 33.93 15.35 -10.78
C SER A 22 32.49 15.25 -10.24
N PRO A 23 31.51 14.93 -11.09
CA PRO A 23 30.16 14.68 -10.61
C PRO A 23 30.26 13.48 -9.65
N SER A 24 29.90 13.71 -8.39
CA SER A 24 29.69 12.67 -7.42
C SER A 24 28.81 11.61 -8.08
N LYS A 25 29.28 10.39 -8.16
CA LYS A 25 28.47 9.25 -8.59
C LYS A 25 27.22 9.27 -7.73
N THR A 26 26.13 9.61 -8.37
CA THR A 26 24.79 9.44 -7.83
C THR A 26 24.75 8.03 -7.27
N SER A 27 24.60 7.92 -5.95
CA SER A 27 24.30 6.66 -5.27
C SER A 27 23.22 5.99 -6.09
N SER A 28 23.50 4.81 -6.64
CA SER A 28 22.50 4.00 -7.31
C SER A 28 21.37 3.80 -6.32
N GLU A 29 20.25 4.50 -6.52
CA GLU A 29 18.99 4.07 -5.95
C GLU A 29 18.86 2.59 -6.31
N GLN A 30 18.98 1.74 -5.30
CA GLN A 30 18.52 0.36 -5.49
C GLN A 30 17.08 0.48 -5.96
N PRO A 31 16.69 -0.17 -7.05
CA PRO A 31 15.32 -0.15 -7.50
C PRO A 31 14.49 -0.57 -6.28
N LEU A 32 13.58 0.30 -5.86
CA LEU A 32 12.56 -0.01 -4.87
C LEU A 32 12.05 -1.39 -5.24
N SER A 33 12.35 -2.40 -4.42
CA SER A 33 11.82 -3.74 -4.62
C SER A 33 10.33 -3.54 -4.82
N LYS A 34 9.82 -3.99 -5.97
CA LYS A 34 8.47 -3.67 -6.46
C LYS A 34 7.49 -3.98 -5.33
N ILE A 35 6.97 -2.93 -4.69
CA ILE A 35 6.01 -3.06 -3.59
C ILE A 35 4.80 -3.81 -4.14
N GLU A 36 4.43 -4.91 -3.51
CA GLU A 36 3.20 -5.62 -3.86
C GLU A 36 2.00 -4.79 -3.38
N PRO A 37 1.10 -4.36 -4.29
CA PRO A 37 -0.09 -3.65 -3.86
C PRO A 37 -0.93 -4.53 -2.94
N THR A 38 -1.37 -3.95 -1.83
CA THR A 38 -2.32 -4.59 -0.92
C THR A 38 -3.71 -4.02 -1.14
N ILE A 39 -4.72 -4.72 -0.64
CA ILE A 39 -6.09 -4.22 -0.60
C ILE A 39 -6.43 -3.82 0.84
N LEU A 40 -6.87 -2.57 1.00
CA LEU A 40 -7.29 -2.01 2.28
C LEU A 40 -8.77 -1.70 2.24
N ARG A 41 -9.46 -2.04 3.33
CA ARG A 41 -10.88 -1.71 3.57
C ARG A 41 -10.94 -0.61 4.61
N GLY A 42 -11.82 0.36 4.40
CA GLY A 42 -11.95 1.47 5.33
C GLY A 42 -13.00 2.48 4.90
N THR A 43 -12.97 3.62 5.54
CA THR A 43 -13.75 4.80 5.15
C THR A 43 -12.84 5.82 4.51
N ALA A 44 -13.26 6.35 3.36
CA ALA A 44 -12.60 7.45 2.68
C ALA A 44 -13.39 8.74 2.91
N THR A 45 -12.70 9.81 3.31
CA THR A 45 -13.26 11.16 3.35
C THR A 45 -12.61 12.00 2.26
N ILE A 46 -13.40 12.44 1.28
CA ILE A 46 -12.90 13.07 0.07
C ILE A 46 -13.49 14.47 -0.07
N GLY A 47 -12.62 15.46 -0.09
CA GLY A 47 -12.95 16.86 -0.27
C GLY A 47 -11.85 17.61 -1.00
N ALA A 48 -12.06 18.89 -1.25
CA ALA A 48 -11.13 19.73 -2.01
C ALA A 48 -9.74 19.82 -1.36
N GLN A 49 -9.70 19.89 -0.03
CA GLN A 49 -8.46 20.10 0.75
C GLN A 49 -8.04 18.86 1.53
N THR A 50 -8.97 17.95 1.81
CA THR A 50 -8.71 16.76 2.64
C THR A 50 -9.07 15.50 1.87
N ARG A 51 -8.12 14.60 1.82
CA ARG A 51 -8.27 13.26 1.23
C ARG A 51 -7.64 12.28 2.20
N LEU A 52 -8.47 11.60 2.97
CA LEU A 52 -8.01 10.68 4.00
C LEU A 52 -8.71 9.33 3.92
N PHE A 53 -8.04 8.33 4.44
CA PHE A 53 -8.53 6.96 4.55
C PHE A 53 -8.31 6.46 5.96
N THR A 54 -9.35 5.94 6.58
CA THR A 54 -9.31 5.31 7.90
C THR A 54 -9.59 3.82 7.73
N PRO A 55 -8.60 2.93 7.95
CA PRO A 55 -8.81 1.49 7.86
C PRO A 55 -9.91 1.00 8.80
N CYS A 56 -10.63 -0.04 8.39
CA CYS A 56 -11.70 -0.63 9.19
C CYS A 56 -11.21 -1.07 10.58
N GLY A 57 -11.92 -0.64 11.62
CA GLY A 57 -11.59 -0.99 13.01
C GLY A 57 -10.40 -0.25 13.59
N SER A 58 -9.93 0.82 12.94
CA SER A 58 -8.80 1.62 13.36
C SER A 58 -9.16 3.08 13.59
N GLN A 59 -8.30 3.77 14.35
CA GLN A 59 -8.27 5.23 14.46
C GLN A 59 -7.13 5.84 13.62
N THR A 60 -6.28 5.00 13.05
CA THR A 60 -5.16 5.42 12.20
C THR A 60 -5.69 6.05 10.92
N GLN A 61 -5.09 7.16 10.52
CA GLN A 61 -5.46 7.87 9.30
C GLN A 61 -4.30 7.90 8.31
N PHE A 62 -4.61 7.59 7.07
CA PHE A 62 -3.67 7.71 5.94
C PHE A 62 -4.12 8.83 5.01
N GLN A 63 -3.16 9.63 4.55
CA GLN A 63 -3.42 10.56 3.46
C GLN A 63 -3.66 9.75 2.17
N LEU A 64 -4.79 9.99 1.49
CA LEU A 64 -5.05 9.41 0.17
C LEU A 64 -4.31 10.18 -0.92
N GLN A 65 -3.45 9.49 -1.67
CA GLN A 65 -2.85 9.98 -2.90
C GLN A 65 -3.60 9.35 -4.07
N ILE A 66 -4.47 10.12 -4.70
CA ILE A 66 -5.33 9.74 -5.83
C ILE A 66 -5.10 10.66 -7.00
N SER A 67 -5.33 10.16 -8.23
CA SER A 67 -5.32 10.97 -9.45
C SER A 67 -6.56 11.88 -9.50
N ASP A 68 -6.54 12.86 -10.41
CA ASP A 68 -7.70 13.75 -10.61
C ASP A 68 -8.92 12.99 -11.14
N GLU A 69 -8.72 11.93 -11.91
CA GLU A 69 -9.80 11.07 -12.40
C GLU A 69 -10.42 10.29 -11.24
N GLN A 70 -9.59 9.62 -10.43
CA GLN A 70 -10.03 8.92 -9.23
C GLN A 70 -10.73 9.87 -8.24
N TYR A 71 -10.22 11.10 -8.10
CA TYR A 71 -10.86 12.12 -7.27
C TYR A 71 -12.28 12.45 -7.76
N LYS A 72 -12.45 12.68 -9.06
CA LYS A 72 -13.76 12.98 -9.65
C LYS A 72 -14.71 11.80 -9.50
N SER A 73 -14.24 10.58 -9.78
CA SER A 73 -15.05 9.37 -9.62
C SER A 73 -15.49 9.16 -8.18
N ALA A 74 -14.56 9.28 -7.23
CA ALA A 74 -14.87 9.10 -5.81
C ALA A 74 -15.80 10.20 -5.27
N LEU A 75 -15.58 11.46 -5.69
CA LEU A 75 -16.44 12.59 -5.30
C LEU A 75 -17.86 12.44 -5.84
N SER A 76 -18.03 11.85 -7.04
CA SER A 76 -19.37 11.59 -7.59
C SER A 76 -20.18 10.58 -6.80
N GLN A 77 -19.52 9.77 -5.95
CA GLN A 77 -20.18 8.83 -5.04
C GLN A 77 -20.56 9.47 -3.71
N THR A 78 -20.04 10.64 -3.35
CA THR A 78 -20.40 11.33 -2.11
C THR A 78 -21.64 12.19 -2.32
N GLN A 79 -22.59 12.18 -1.39
CA GLN A 79 -23.75 13.08 -1.43
C GLN A 79 -23.35 14.51 -1.07
N LYS A 80 -22.37 14.65 -0.18
CA LYS A 80 -21.80 15.93 0.25
C LYS A 80 -20.29 15.80 0.35
N SER A 81 -19.57 16.88 0.03
CA SER A 81 -18.11 16.95 0.27
C SER A 81 -17.82 16.63 1.74
N TYR A 82 -16.73 15.88 1.95
CA TYR A 82 -16.24 15.44 3.27
C TYR A 82 -17.15 14.42 4.00
N GLU A 83 -18.18 13.91 3.36
CA GLU A 83 -18.96 12.80 3.90
C GLU A 83 -18.15 11.49 3.77
N PRO A 84 -17.98 10.72 4.88
CA PRO A 84 -17.29 9.44 4.80
C PRO A 84 -18.06 8.45 3.94
N VAL A 85 -17.34 7.75 3.07
CA VAL A 85 -17.86 6.65 2.25
C VAL A 85 -17.05 5.39 2.53
N TYR A 86 -17.67 4.22 2.47
CA TYR A 86 -16.92 2.98 2.49
C TYR A 86 -16.08 2.86 1.21
N ALA A 87 -14.83 2.45 1.35
CA ALA A 87 -13.93 2.24 0.22
C ALA A 87 -13.05 1.00 0.41
N GLU A 88 -12.89 0.27 -0.66
CA GLU A 88 -11.88 -0.78 -0.83
C GLU A 88 -10.81 -0.25 -1.79
N VAL A 89 -9.59 -0.13 -1.31
CA VAL A 89 -8.49 0.52 -2.02
C VAL A 89 -7.39 -0.49 -2.32
N ILE A 90 -6.99 -0.60 -3.58
CA ILE A 90 -5.79 -1.33 -4.00
C ILE A 90 -4.67 -0.30 -4.13
N GLY A 91 -3.60 -0.47 -3.34
CA GLY A 91 -2.52 0.50 -3.29
C GLY A 91 -1.33 0.07 -2.45
N TYR A 92 -0.48 1.02 -2.13
CA TYR A 92 0.70 0.82 -1.29
C TYR A 92 0.97 2.06 -0.43
N LEU A 93 1.69 1.87 0.66
CA LEU A 93 2.01 2.92 1.63
C LEU A 93 3.38 3.53 1.36
N THR A 94 3.50 4.83 1.61
CA THR A 94 4.77 5.57 1.58
C THR A 94 4.85 6.55 2.75
N ILE A 95 6.03 7.11 2.94
CA ILE A 95 6.29 8.10 3.98
C ILE A 95 5.38 9.32 3.77
N PRO A 96 4.72 9.83 4.83
CA PRO A 96 3.89 11.03 4.75
C PRO A 96 4.74 12.28 4.47
N SER A 97 4.08 13.39 4.16
CA SER A 97 4.76 14.69 4.04
C SER A 97 5.34 15.11 5.37
N GLN A 98 6.54 15.70 5.36
CA GLN A 98 7.19 16.18 6.60
C GLN A 98 6.66 17.51 7.10
N THR A 99 5.94 18.24 6.27
CA THR A 99 5.45 19.59 6.54
C THR A 99 4.03 19.79 6.05
N GLY A 100 3.34 20.77 6.64
CA GLY A 100 1.97 21.12 6.28
C GLY A 100 0.92 20.19 6.90
N TYR A 101 -0.33 20.35 6.49
CA TYR A 101 -1.49 19.60 7.02
C TYR A 101 -1.40 18.08 6.88
N ASN A 102 -0.48 17.60 6.05
CA ASN A 102 -0.33 16.17 5.79
C ASN A 102 0.79 15.51 6.60
N ALA A 103 1.46 16.28 7.47
CA ALA A 103 2.55 15.78 8.32
C ALA A 103 2.05 14.93 9.49
N ASP A 104 0.80 15.08 9.89
CA ASP A 104 0.19 14.37 11.02
C ASP A 104 -0.31 12.97 10.65
N TYR A 105 -0.36 12.64 9.36
CA TYR A 105 -0.77 11.30 8.92
C TYR A 105 0.35 10.28 9.13
N GLN A 106 -0.02 9.08 9.53
CA GLN A 106 0.95 8.02 9.81
C GLN A 106 1.61 7.49 8.54
N ALA A 107 0.89 7.51 7.41
CA ALA A 107 1.39 7.16 6.09
C ALA A 107 0.60 7.87 4.99
N LYS A 108 1.15 7.83 3.77
CA LYS A 108 0.46 8.19 2.54
C LYS A 108 0.08 6.91 1.79
N LEU A 109 -1.21 6.73 1.52
CA LEU A 109 -1.73 5.61 0.74
C LEU A 109 -1.84 6.02 -0.73
N HIS A 110 -0.96 5.48 -1.56
CA HIS A 110 -1.02 5.63 -3.01
C HIS A 110 -2.05 4.68 -3.58
N VAL A 111 -3.12 5.24 -4.11
CA VAL A 111 -4.23 4.48 -4.69
C VAL A 111 -3.92 4.15 -6.14
N LEU A 112 -3.70 2.88 -6.43
CA LEU A 112 -3.61 2.40 -7.81
C LEU A 112 -5.01 2.28 -8.41
N ARG A 113 -5.99 1.85 -7.58
CA ARG A 113 -7.38 1.65 -7.98
C ARG A 113 -8.29 1.57 -6.77
N PHE A 114 -9.48 2.12 -6.89
CA PHE A 114 -10.58 1.71 -6.02
C PHE A 114 -11.10 0.35 -6.50
N ASN A 115 -11.18 -0.61 -5.60
CA ASN A 115 -11.83 -1.89 -5.85
C ASN A 115 -13.35 -1.74 -5.76
N ALA A 116 -13.81 -0.96 -4.79
CA ALA A 116 -15.19 -0.51 -4.66
C ALA A 116 -15.26 0.78 -3.84
N ILE A 117 -16.26 1.63 -4.12
CA ILE A 117 -16.70 2.74 -3.27
C ILE A 117 -18.20 2.60 -3.09
N ASP A 118 -18.67 2.66 -1.85
CA ASP A 118 -20.10 2.57 -1.53
C ASP A 118 -20.50 3.71 -0.59
N SER A 119 -21.39 4.57 -1.07
CA SER A 119 -21.92 5.69 -0.29
C SER A 119 -23.14 5.33 0.53
N THR A 120 -23.76 4.18 0.28
CA THR A 120 -25.02 3.77 0.91
C THR A 120 -24.81 2.88 2.13
N HIS A 121 -23.66 2.22 2.22
CA HIS A 121 -23.36 1.24 3.28
C HIS A 121 -22.00 1.50 3.91
N VAL A 122 -21.84 2.63 4.61
CA VAL A 122 -20.59 2.98 5.33
C VAL A 122 -20.24 1.91 6.37
N GLU A 123 -21.22 1.14 6.85
CA GLU A 123 -21.09 0.10 7.87
C GLU A 123 -20.43 -1.20 7.35
N GLN A 124 -20.05 -1.28 6.08
CA GLN A 124 -19.41 -2.49 5.50
C GLN A 124 -18.08 -2.86 6.18
N CYS A 125 -17.51 -1.96 6.97
CA CYS A 125 -16.35 -2.29 7.81
C CYS A 125 -16.62 -3.43 8.81
N SER A 126 -17.85 -3.62 9.24
CA SER A 126 -18.26 -4.71 10.14
C SER A 126 -18.49 -6.04 9.41
N SER A 127 -18.59 -6.04 8.08
CA SER A 127 -18.81 -7.24 7.30
C SER A 127 -17.54 -8.10 7.18
N THR A 128 -17.73 -9.40 6.93
CA THR A 128 -16.63 -10.30 6.59
C THR A 128 -15.98 -9.91 5.25
N THR A 129 -14.80 -10.44 4.98
CA THR A 129 -14.16 -10.29 3.67
C THR A 129 -14.96 -10.98 2.57
N ASP A 130 -15.06 -10.32 1.43
CA ASP A 130 -15.74 -10.85 0.26
C ASP A 130 -14.77 -11.55 -0.70
N ASN A 131 -15.28 -12.52 -1.42
CA ASN A 131 -14.60 -13.12 -2.56
C ASN A 131 -14.65 -12.18 -3.79
N THR A 132 -13.83 -12.46 -4.80
CA THR A 132 -13.98 -11.84 -6.11
C THR A 132 -15.38 -12.10 -6.64
N MET A 133 -16.11 -11.03 -6.99
CA MET A 133 -17.48 -11.11 -7.45
C MET A 133 -17.74 -10.18 -8.62
N ALA A 134 -18.71 -10.59 -9.44
CA ALA A 134 -19.23 -9.78 -10.54
C ALA A 134 -20.77 -9.82 -10.53
N LEU A 135 -21.40 -8.77 -11.01
CA LEU A 135 -22.85 -8.67 -11.03
C LEU A 135 -23.32 -7.76 -12.18
N GLY A 136 -24.54 -7.98 -12.63
CA GLY A 136 -25.25 -7.10 -13.55
C GLY A 136 -26.72 -7.04 -13.21
N THR A 137 -27.38 -5.96 -13.58
CA THR A 137 -28.79 -5.71 -13.25
C THR A 137 -29.74 -5.98 -14.41
N GLU A 138 -29.27 -5.83 -15.65
CA GLU A 138 -30.08 -5.98 -16.86
C GLU A 138 -29.36 -6.81 -17.93
N PRO A 139 -29.64 -8.13 -18.02
CA PRO A 139 -30.44 -8.95 -17.10
C PRO A 139 -29.74 -9.15 -15.76
N ASN A 140 -30.50 -9.46 -14.69
CA ASN A 140 -29.92 -9.71 -13.38
C ASN A 140 -29.08 -10.99 -13.34
N TRP A 141 -27.83 -10.89 -12.96
CA TRP A 141 -26.92 -12.01 -12.74
C TRP A 141 -25.90 -11.71 -11.67
N LYS A 142 -25.36 -12.75 -11.06
CA LYS A 142 -24.25 -12.67 -10.11
C LYS A 142 -23.28 -13.82 -10.37
N ALA A 143 -22.00 -13.55 -10.18
CA ALA A 143 -20.95 -14.55 -10.19
C ALA A 143 -19.96 -14.28 -9.04
N ALA A 144 -19.51 -15.34 -8.37
CA ALA A 144 -18.51 -15.24 -7.31
C ALA A 144 -17.48 -16.35 -7.45
N ILE A 145 -16.21 -16.04 -7.18
CA ILE A 145 -15.13 -17.02 -7.22
C ILE A 145 -14.91 -17.51 -5.79
N SER A 146 -15.10 -18.80 -5.58
CA SER A 146 -14.83 -19.48 -4.31
C SER A 146 -13.86 -20.61 -4.55
N HIS A 147 -12.67 -20.54 -3.95
CA HIS A 147 -11.58 -21.49 -4.16
C HIS A 147 -11.23 -21.65 -5.64
N ASN A 148 -11.54 -22.79 -6.25
CA ASN A 148 -11.32 -23.06 -7.68
C ASN A 148 -12.62 -23.16 -8.48
N GLN A 149 -13.73 -22.62 -7.96
CA GLN A 149 -15.04 -22.66 -8.59
C GLN A 149 -15.56 -21.27 -8.86
N LEU A 150 -16.33 -21.14 -9.95
CA LEU A 150 -17.15 -20.00 -10.25
C LEU A 150 -18.62 -20.34 -9.97
N LEU A 151 -19.19 -19.64 -8.99
CA LEU A 151 -20.59 -19.76 -8.61
C LEU A 151 -21.38 -18.74 -9.42
N ILE A 152 -22.34 -19.18 -10.24
CA ILE A 152 -23.13 -18.31 -11.12
C ILE A 152 -24.61 -18.42 -10.77
N GLN A 153 -25.28 -17.29 -10.71
CA GLN A 153 -26.72 -17.16 -10.62
C GLN A 153 -27.23 -16.21 -11.69
N THR A 154 -28.18 -16.64 -12.50
CA THR A 154 -28.86 -15.79 -13.50
C THR A 154 -30.33 -15.65 -13.14
N GLY A 155 -30.81 -14.42 -13.01
CA GLY A 155 -32.17 -14.12 -12.58
C GLY A 155 -32.53 -14.77 -11.25
N LYS A 156 -33.62 -15.53 -11.23
CA LYS A 156 -34.11 -16.28 -10.06
C LYS A 156 -33.68 -17.76 -10.07
N ALA A 157 -32.84 -18.17 -11.03
CA ALA A 157 -32.36 -19.55 -11.09
C ALA A 157 -31.48 -19.90 -9.88
N PRO A 158 -31.41 -21.18 -9.48
CA PRO A 158 -30.50 -21.60 -8.42
C PRO A 158 -29.05 -21.36 -8.82
N VAL A 159 -28.19 -21.14 -7.82
CA VAL A 159 -26.74 -21.00 -8.02
C VAL A 159 -26.17 -22.28 -8.62
N LYS A 160 -25.39 -22.15 -9.68
CA LYS A 160 -24.64 -23.24 -10.30
C LYS A 160 -23.16 -23.05 -10.04
N ALA A 161 -22.46 -24.12 -9.69
CA ALA A 161 -21.02 -24.14 -9.50
C ALA A 161 -20.34 -24.75 -10.73
N PHE A 162 -19.27 -24.11 -11.19
CA PHE A 162 -18.45 -24.55 -12.32
C PHE A 162 -16.99 -24.57 -11.90
N ASP A 163 -16.30 -25.68 -12.12
CA ASP A 163 -14.86 -25.75 -11.87
C ASP A 163 -14.11 -24.88 -12.88
N LEU A 164 -13.16 -24.10 -12.39
CA LEU A 164 -12.31 -23.28 -13.23
C LEU A 164 -11.25 -24.15 -13.90
N THR A 165 -11.22 -24.11 -15.21
CA THR A 165 -10.26 -24.86 -16.05
C THR A 165 -9.00 -24.07 -16.34
N ASN A 166 -9.10 -22.73 -16.38
CA ASN A 166 -7.96 -21.85 -16.62
C ASN A 166 -8.17 -20.49 -15.95
N LYS A 167 -7.06 -19.87 -15.51
CA LYS A 167 -7.03 -18.53 -14.92
C LYS A 167 -5.90 -17.73 -15.55
N GLN A 168 -6.23 -16.61 -16.17
CA GLN A 168 -5.26 -15.63 -16.69
C GLN A 168 -5.45 -14.34 -15.88
N ILE A 169 -4.44 -13.97 -15.12
CA ILE A 169 -4.51 -12.86 -14.17
C ILE A 169 -3.38 -11.88 -14.45
N SER A 170 -3.75 -10.63 -14.73
CA SER A 170 -2.83 -9.50 -14.81
C SER A 170 -3.36 -8.32 -14.00
N ALA A 171 -2.59 -7.25 -13.90
CA ALA A 171 -3.02 -6.02 -13.22
C ALA A 171 -4.27 -5.39 -13.87
N GLU A 172 -4.40 -5.51 -15.19
CA GLU A 172 -5.44 -4.83 -15.98
C GLU A 172 -6.57 -5.75 -16.44
N GLN A 173 -6.36 -7.06 -16.42
CA GLN A 173 -7.33 -8.03 -16.93
C GLN A 173 -7.30 -9.32 -16.11
N ARG A 174 -8.47 -9.92 -15.95
CA ARG A 174 -8.65 -11.25 -15.39
C ARG A 174 -9.59 -12.03 -16.27
N ASN A 175 -9.23 -13.26 -16.59
CA ASN A 175 -10.06 -14.18 -17.34
C ASN A 175 -10.11 -15.53 -16.62
N TYR A 176 -11.32 -15.95 -16.29
CA TYR A 176 -11.62 -17.20 -15.61
C TYR A 176 -12.43 -18.06 -16.55
N GLN A 177 -11.84 -19.16 -17.03
CA GLN A 177 -12.48 -20.10 -17.96
C GLN A 177 -13.05 -21.28 -17.19
N PHE A 178 -14.18 -21.80 -17.65
CA PHE A 178 -14.85 -22.99 -17.15
C PHE A 178 -15.49 -23.76 -18.33
N SER A 179 -16.01 -24.97 -18.10
CA SER A 179 -16.45 -25.89 -19.15
C SER A 179 -17.50 -25.32 -20.12
N ASN A 180 -18.30 -24.33 -19.68
CA ASN A 180 -19.40 -23.78 -20.49
C ASN A 180 -19.28 -22.25 -20.68
N GLY A 181 -18.08 -21.68 -20.53
CA GLY A 181 -17.91 -20.25 -20.76
C GLY A 181 -16.71 -19.63 -20.06
N GLN A 182 -16.81 -18.31 -19.82
CA GLN A 182 -15.77 -17.54 -19.20
C GLN A 182 -16.31 -16.29 -18.50
N LEU A 183 -15.64 -15.87 -17.43
CA LEU A 183 -15.80 -14.56 -16.80
C LEU A 183 -14.58 -13.72 -17.11
N LYS A 184 -14.75 -12.64 -17.86
CA LYS A 184 -13.72 -11.63 -18.14
C LYS A 184 -13.95 -10.41 -17.29
N MET A 185 -12.88 -9.87 -16.72
CA MET A 185 -12.89 -8.62 -15.97
C MET A 185 -11.79 -7.71 -16.52
N LYS A 186 -12.11 -6.45 -16.76
CA LYS A 186 -11.17 -5.40 -17.15
C LYS A 186 -11.13 -4.34 -16.08
N ALA A 187 -9.95 -3.83 -15.81
CA ALA A 187 -9.69 -2.80 -14.81
C ALA A 187 -10.19 -1.41 -15.26
N ILE A 188 -11.48 -1.30 -15.44
CA ILE A 188 -12.23 -0.11 -15.84
C ILE A 188 -13.34 0.10 -14.82
N GLU A 189 -13.44 1.31 -14.26
CA GLU A 189 -14.51 1.66 -13.34
C GLU A 189 -15.89 1.40 -13.95
N CYS A 190 -16.77 0.88 -13.14
CA CYS A 190 -18.10 0.44 -13.54
C CYS A 190 -19.10 0.71 -12.45
N GLN A 191 -20.22 1.35 -12.80
CA GLN A 191 -21.33 1.58 -11.88
C GLN A 191 -22.61 0.97 -12.48
N PRO A 192 -23.22 0.01 -11.79
CA PRO A 192 -24.52 -0.48 -12.20
C PRO A 192 -25.56 0.66 -12.14
N LYS A 193 -26.52 0.64 -13.03
CA LYS A 193 -27.62 1.61 -13.05
C LYS A 193 -28.34 1.60 -11.69
N ASP A 194 -28.62 2.78 -11.17
CA ASP A 194 -29.32 3.01 -9.90
C ASP A 194 -28.60 2.40 -8.67
N SER A 195 -27.27 2.18 -8.76
CA SER A 195 -26.45 1.69 -7.67
C SER A 195 -25.66 2.84 -7.01
N GLY A 196 -25.64 2.86 -5.67
CA GLY A 196 -24.74 3.72 -4.89
C GLY A 196 -23.31 3.20 -4.80
N THR A 197 -22.98 2.11 -5.53
CA THR A 197 -21.65 1.50 -5.48
C THR A 197 -20.96 1.65 -6.82
N LEU A 198 -19.75 2.23 -6.81
CA LEU A 198 -18.79 2.22 -7.90
C LEU A 198 -17.85 1.02 -7.72
N TYR A 199 -17.72 0.21 -8.75
CA TYR A 199 -16.82 -0.95 -8.81
C TYR A 199 -15.58 -0.62 -9.65
N GLY A 200 -14.43 -1.16 -9.29
CA GLY A 200 -13.17 -0.93 -10.00
C GLY A 200 -13.00 -1.75 -11.28
N TRP A 201 -13.97 -2.61 -11.61
CA TRP A 201 -13.84 -3.58 -12.72
C TRP A 201 -15.13 -3.67 -13.53
N LEU A 202 -14.97 -3.62 -14.86
CA LEU A 202 -16.02 -3.99 -15.81
C LEU A 202 -15.98 -5.50 -16.02
N ALA A 203 -17.14 -6.17 -15.97
CA ALA A 203 -17.25 -7.61 -16.10
C ALA A 203 -18.07 -8.02 -17.34
N SER A 204 -17.68 -9.13 -17.96
CA SER A 204 -18.43 -9.82 -19.02
C SER A 204 -18.43 -11.32 -18.74
N LEU A 205 -19.62 -11.87 -18.50
CA LEU A 205 -19.83 -13.30 -18.31
C LEU A 205 -20.40 -13.90 -19.60
N THR A 206 -19.70 -14.88 -20.19
CA THR A 206 -20.24 -15.72 -21.29
C THR A 206 -20.63 -17.06 -20.67
N LEU A 207 -21.88 -17.49 -20.89
CA LEU A 207 -22.44 -18.75 -20.43
C LEU A 207 -23.20 -19.42 -21.57
N GLY A 208 -22.60 -20.45 -22.17
CA GLY A 208 -23.10 -21.01 -23.43
C GLY A 208 -23.06 -19.99 -24.55
N SER A 209 -24.23 -19.73 -25.18
CA SER A 209 -24.40 -18.70 -26.20
C SER A 209 -24.64 -17.29 -25.66
N ASP A 210 -24.95 -17.16 -24.39
CA ASP A 210 -25.39 -15.90 -23.77
C ASP A 210 -24.21 -15.11 -23.22
N THR A 211 -24.28 -13.80 -23.37
CA THR A 211 -23.27 -12.87 -22.79
C THR A 211 -23.98 -11.83 -21.94
N TYR A 212 -23.47 -11.70 -20.71
CA TYR A 212 -23.95 -10.79 -19.69
C TYR A 212 -22.89 -9.74 -19.40
N GLN A 213 -23.29 -8.45 -19.35
CA GLN A 213 -22.42 -7.35 -18.96
C GLN A 213 -22.72 -6.91 -17.54
N GLY A 214 -21.70 -6.37 -16.84
CA GLY A 214 -21.87 -5.89 -15.49
C GLY A 214 -20.58 -5.36 -14.90
N CYS A 215 -20.58 -5.19 -13.58
CA CYS A 215 -19.47 -4.68 -12.81
C CYS A 215 -18.88 -5.78 -11.91
N ALA A 216 -17.65 -5.58 -11.45
CA ALA A 216 -17.00 -6.54 -10.57
C ALA A 216 -16.06 -5.85 -9.56
N LYS A 217 -15.78 -6.56 -8.49
CA LYS A 217 -14.70 -6.27 -7.55
C LYS A 217 -13.87 -7.52 -7.27
N LEU A 218 -12.61 -7.31 -6.92
CA LEU A 218 -11.74 -8.38 -6.47
C LEU A 218 -12.06 -8.75 -5.03
N SER A 219 -11.60 -9.92 -4.60
CA SER A 219 -11.59 -10.26 -3.17
C SER A 219 -10.91 -9.13 -2.39
N ASN A 220 -11.52 -8.73 -1.30
CA ASN A 220 -11.00 -7.69 -0.41
C ASN A 220 -10.22 -8.30 0.77
N TYR A 221 -9.79 -9.54 0.65
CA TYR A 221 -8.91 -10.20 1.61
C TYR A 221 -7.48 -9.66 1.48
N ASP A 222 -6.97 -9.14 2.58
CA ASP A 222 -5.58 -8.72 2.67
C ASP A 222 -4.66 -9.93 2.88
N ALA A 223 -3.89 -10.29 1.84
CA ALA A 223 -2.96 -11.41 1.88
C ALA A 223 -1.79 -11.21 2.87
N SER A 224 -1.52 -9.97 3.29
CA SER A 224 -0.48 -9.67 4.29
C SER A 224 -0.94 -9.95 5.73
N SER A 225 -2.24 -10.20 5.96
CA SER A 225 -2.81 -10.44 7.28
C SER A 225 -2.15 -11.58 8.08
N GLN A 226 -1.50 -12.53 7.41
CA GLN A 226 -0.72 -13.60 8.05
C GLN A 226 0.46 -13.09 8.88
N TYR A 227 0.97 -11.90 8.58
CA TYR A 227 2.11 -11.28 9.28
C TYR A 227 1.70 -10.45 10.49
N ILE A 228 0.40 -10.20 10.69
CA ILE A 228 -0.12 -9.44 11.82
C ILE A 228 0.25 -10.14 13.13
N GLY A 229 0.70 -9.35 14.13
CA GLY A 229 1.05 -9.82 15.45
C GLY A 229 2.25 -9.11 16.04
N THR A 230 2.62 -9.51 17.25
CA THR A 230 3.80 -9.01 17.96
C THR A 230 4.95 -10.00 17.78
N TYR A 231 6.12 -9.46 17.51
CA TYR A 231 7.38 -10.18 17.34
C TYR A 231 8.40 -9.64 18.31
N SER A 232 9.09 -10.49 19.04
CA SER A 232 10.03 -10.06 20.08
C SER A 232 11.39 -10.73 19.99
N ALA A 233 12.41 -10.03 20.49
CA ALA A 233 13.73 -10.55 20.74
C ALA A 233 14.24 -10.05 22.09
N GLN A 234 14.96 -10.91 22.79
CA GLN A 234 15.76 -10.54 23.94
C GLN A 234 17.23 -10.57 23.58
N SER A 235 17.97 -9.53 23.95
CA SER A 235 19.42 -9.58 23.86
C SER A 235 19.97 -10.49 24.94
N THR A 236 20.88 -11.38 24.57
CA THR A 236 21.61 -12.22 25.53
C THR A 236 22.77 -11.49 26.24
N THR A 237 23.14 -10.31 25.73
CA THR A 237 24.32 -9.54 26.19
C THR A 237 23.99 -8.16 26.76
N SER A 238 22.73 -7.73 26.63
CA SER A 238 22.24 -6.46 27.18
C SER A 238 20.85 -6.65 27.76
N ASP A 239 20.52 -5.82 28.75
CA ASP A 239 19.20 -5.78 29.37
C ASP A 239 18.11 -5.18 28.46
N LEU A 240 18.31 -5.24 27.15
CA LEU A 240 17.44 -4.70 26.13
C LEU A 240 16.52 -5.79 25.57
N SER A 241 15.22 -5.57 25.61
CA SER A 241 14.22 -6.33 24.84
C SER A 241 13.64 -5.44 23.73
N THR A 242 13.46 -6.02 22.56
CA THR A 242 12.87 -5.34 21.40
C THR A 242 11.59 -6.07 21.01
N SER A 243 10.49 -5.35 20.86
CA SER A 243 9.25 -5.86 20.29
C SER A 243 8.81 -5.02 19.11
N LEU A 244 8.31 -5.68 18.05
CA LEU A 244 7.70 -5.09 16.87
C LEU A 244 6.28 -5.59 16.75
N THR A 245 5.31 -4.70 16.79
CA THR A 245 3.90 -5.02 16.56
C THR A 245 3.48 -4.57 15.17
N LEU A 246 2.97 -5.51 14.38
CA LEU A 246 2.38 -5.28 13.07
C LEU A 246 0.86 -5.36 13.20
N ASN A 247 0.19 -4.22 13.08
CA ASN A 247 -1.25 -4.12 13.26
C ASN A 247 -2.02 -4.42 11.97
N ARG A 248 -3.30 -4.78 12.09
CA ARG A 248 -4.20 -5.07 10.98
C ARG A 248 -4.45 -3.88 10.06
N ASP A 249 -4.36 -2.68 10.59
CA ASP A 249 -4.51 -1.42 9.86
C ASP A 249 -3.23 -0.97 9.15
N HIS A 250 -2.22 -1.84 9.10
CA HIS A 250 -0.88 -1.56 8.59
C HIS A 250 -0.07 -0.54 9.38
N SER A 251 -0.53 -0.12 10.55
CA SER A 251 0.33 0.60 11.48
C SER A 251 1.37 -0.36 12.10
N ALA A 252 2.52 0.18 12.47
CA ALA A 252 3.59 -0.55 13.13
C ALA A 252 4.10 0.21 14.36
N GLU A 253 4.43 -0.52 15.41
CA GLU A 253 5.09 0.01 16.60
C GLU A 253 6.31 -0.84 16.95
N THR A 254 7.47 -0.21 17.12
CA THR A 254 8.65 -0.85 17.73
C THR A 254 8.83 -0.30 19.13
N ARG A 255 9.02 -1.19 20.09
CA ARG A 255 9.27 -0.83 21.49
C ARG A 255 10.60 -1.43 21.94
N TYR A 256 11.44 -0.60 22.52
CA TYR A 256 12.68 -0.98 23.17
C TYR A 256 12.51 -0.82 24.68
N SER A 257 12.61 -1.91 25.42
CA SER A 257 12.45 -1.91 26.89
C SER A 257 13.73 -2.35 27.56
N TYR A 258 14.08 -1.65 28.65
CA TYR A 258 15.29 -1.89 29.41
C TYR A 258 14.97 -2.50 30.76
N SER A 259 15.71 -3.55 31.19
CA SER A 259 15.47 -4.21 32.46
C SER A 259 15.95 -3.37 33.67
N ASN A 260 16.76 -2.33 33.44
CA ASN A 260 17.28 -1.42 34.46
C ASN A 260 16.27 -0.37 34.96
N GLY A 261 15.01 -0.40 34.47
CA GLY A 261 13.95 0.52 34.85
C GLY A 261 13.94 1.86 34.08
N GLU A 262 14.79 2.01 33.06
CA GLU A 262 14.69 3.15 32.14
C GLU A 262 13.39 3.14 31.35
N PRO A 263 12.84 4.32 30.98
CA PRO A 263 11.65 4.40 30.16
C PRO A 263 11.84 3.70 28.81
N SER A 264 10.81 2.98 28.35
CA SER A 264 10.83 2.37 27.03
C SER A 264 10.86 3.42 25.93
N LEU A 265 11.66 3.16 24.89
CA LEU A 265 11.64 3.95 23.66
C LEU A 265 10.59 3.35 22.73
N VAL A 266 9.79 4.21 22.08
CA VAL A 266 8.73 3.80 21.16
C VAL A 266 8.93 4.49 19.80
N GLU A 267 8.92 3.69 18.77
CA GLU A 267 8.86 4.13 17.37
C GLU A 267 7.49 3.76 16.78
N GLN A 268 6.93 4.65 15.98
CA GLN A 268 5.64 4.42 15.31
C GLN A 268 5.77 4.69 13.82
N GLY A 269 5.00 3.95 13.04
CA GLY A 269 5.02 4.04 11.60
C GLY A 269 4.07 3.05 10.96
N PHE A 270 4.46 2.50 9.82
CA PHE A 270 3.64 1.59 9.05
C PHE A 270 4.45 0.42 8.49
N TRP A 271 3.75 -0.60 8.07
CA TRP A 271 4.34 -1.78 7.45
C TRP A 271 3.57 -2.21 6.20
N GLN A 272 4.25 -2.91 5.29
CA GLN A 272 3.64 -3.49 4.10
C GLN A 272 4.43 -4.70 3.59
N LYS A 273 3.75 -5.54 2.83
CA LYS A 273 4.36 -6.67 2.13
C LYS A 273 5.11 -6.18 0.89
N LEU A 274 6.35 -6.66 0.68
CA LEU A 274 7.11 -6.44 -0.55
C LEU A 274 7.05 -7.67 -1.47
N SER A 275 7.07 -8.87 -0.88
CA SER A 275 6.96 -10.16 -1.55
C SER A 275 6.47 -11.21 -0.56
N ASP A 276 6.33 -12.47 -0.97
CA ASP A 276 5.88 -13.55 -0.08
C ASP A 276 6.83 -13.80 1.10
N ASP A 277 8.09 -13.44 0.95
CA ASP A 277 9.14 -13.63 1.96
C ASP A 277 9.69 -12.33 2.54
N LYS A 278 9.14 -11.16 2.18
CA LYS A 278 9.66 -9.87 2.65
C LYS A 278 8.56 -8.91 3.06
N ILE A 279 8.75 -8.29 4.21
CA ILE A 279 7.96 -7.16 4.67
C ILE A 279 8.86 -5.94 4.90
N GLN A 280 8.33 -4.78 4.61
CA GLN A 280 8.95 -3.48 4.88
C GLN A 280 8.26 -2.87 6.10
N VAL A 281 9.07 -2.37 7.02
CA VAL A 281 8.62 -1.59 8.18
C VAL A 281 9.29 -0.24 8.11
N ILE A 282 8.51 0.82 8.10
CA ILE A 282 8.98 2.20 8.10
C ILE A 282 8.46 2.88 9.35
N MET A 283 9.38 3.33 10.21
CA MET A 283 9.05 4.18 11.35
C MET A 283 9.21 5.63 10.94
N THR A 284 8.24 6.44 11.28
CA THR A 284 8.22 7.88 10.98
C THR A 284 8.30 8.76 12.21
N LEU A 285 8.00 8.19 13.39
CA LEU A 285 8.06 8.85 14.68
C LEU A 285 8.93 8.06 15.63
N HIS A 286 9.88 8.73 16.26
CA HIS A 286 10.70 8.23 17.36
C HIS A 286 10.47 9.12 18.58
N GLN A 287 9.81 8.59 19.63
CA GLN A 287 9.41 9.38 20.81
C GLN A 287 8.71 10.71 20.44
N GLN A 288 7.75 10.66 19.52
CA GLN A 288 7.02 11.82 19.00
C GLN A 288 7.86 12.81 18.16
N GLN A 289 9.13 12.51 17.90
CA GLN A 289 9.96 13.29 16.98
C GLN A 289 9.98 12.61 15.62
N TYR A 290 9.92 13.41 14.56
CA TYR A 290 10.00 12.89 13.20
C TYR A 290 11.41 12.38 12.90
N LEU A 291 11.51 11.07 12.71
CA LEU A 291 12.73 10.38 12.28
C LEU A 291 12.34 9.18 11.43
N VAL A 292 12.78 9.17 10.19
CA VAL A 292 12.47 8.05 9.29
C VAL A 292 13.54 6.99 9.40
N THR A 293 13.09 5.78 9.79
CA THR A 293 13.90 4.56 9.69
C THR A 293 13.14 3.52 8.88
N GLU A 294 13.88 2.70 8.12
CA GLU A 294 13.33 1.66 7.27
C GLU A 294 14.09 0.35 7.51
N ARG A 295 13.33 -0.71 7.76
CA ARG A 295 13.84 -2.08 7.88
C ARG A 295 13.09 -2.98 6.91
N VAL A 296 13.82 -3.75 6.12
CA VAL A 296 13.24 -4.80 5.30
C VAL A 296 13.55 -6.14 5.96
N PHE A 297 12.52 -6.78 6.44
CA PHE A 297 12.62 -8.09 7.08
C PHE A 297 12.41 -9.20 6.08
N THR A 298 13.26 -10.22 6.13
CA THR A 298 13.02 -11.53 5.50
C THR A 298 12.20 -12.37 6.46
N VAL A 299 11.11 -12.94 5.95
CA VAL A 299 10.20 -13.82 6.72
C VAL A 299 10.72 -15.26 6.64
N ARG A 300 10.92 -15.90 7.78
CA ARG A 300 11.34 -17.30 7.89
C ARG A 300 10.43 -18.04 8.88
N GLY A 301 9.29 -18.51 8.39
CA GLY A 301 8.27 -19.09 9.24
C GLY A 301 7.69 -18.07 10.21
N LYS A 302 7.90 -18.25 11.52
CA LYS A 302 7.47 -17.32 12.57
C LYS A 302 8.52 -16.27 12.94
N MET A 303 9.62 -16.17 12.19
CA MET A 303 10.73 -15.26 12.46
C MET A 303 10.82 -14.17 11.38
N LEU A 304 11.07 -12.94 11.82
CA LEU A 304 11.45 -11.80 11.00
C LEU A 304 12.95 -11.54 11.19
N PHE A 305 13.71 -11.46 10.11
CA PHE A 305 15.15 -11.22 10.16
C PHE A 305 15.54 -10.04 9.26
N THR A 306 16.39 -9.16 9.78
CA THR A 306 17.05 -8.10 9.01
C THR A 306 18.46 -7.86 9.53
N ASP A 307 19.41 -7.60 8.64
CA ASP A 307 20.79 -7.27 8.97
C ASP A 307 21.15 -5.80 8.73
N LYS A 308 20.19 -5.03 8.22
CA LYS A 308 20.38 -3.62 7.84
C LYS A 308 19.20 -2.76 8.22
N GLU A 309 19.52 -1.50 8.54
CA GLU A 309 18.54 -0.44 8.76
C GLU A 309 18.93 0.78 7.94
N LYS A 310 17.96 1.42 7.32
CA LYS A 310 18.14 2.70 6.64
C LYS A 310 17.62 3.80 7.56
N VAL A 311 18.46 4.79 7.88
CA VAL A 311 18.13 5.98 8.65
C VAL A 311 18.24 7.19 7.73
N GLY A 312 17.13 7.84 7.45
CA GLY A 312 17.07 8.84 6.38
C GLY A 312 17.52 8.26 5.03
N ASN A 313 18.63 8.76 4.48
CA ASN A 313 19.17 8.28 3.20
C ASN A 313 20.39 7.34 3.34
N LYS A 314 20.77 6.96 4.56
CA LYS A 314 21.97 6.13 4.80
C LYS A 314 21.58 4.75 5.31
N LEU A 315 22.24 3.73 4.77
CA LEU A 315 22.07 2.34 5.15
C LEU A 315 23.16 1.96 6.16
N TYR A 316 22.75 1.39 7.30
CA TYR A 316 23.62 0.95 8.38
C TYR A 316 23.48 -0.56 8.59
N PRO A 317 24.56 -1.27 8.85
CA PRO A 317 24.48 -2.65 9.32
C PRO A 317 23.97 -2.65 10.77
N ILE A 318 23.14 -3.65 11.09
CA ILE A 318 22.72 -3.91 12.48
C ILE A 318 23.82 -4.76 13.13
N SER A 319 24.28 -4.34 14.31
CA SER A 319 25.34 -5.02 15.05
C SER A 319 24.96 -6.46 15.43
N GLN A 320 25.95 -7.26 15.82
CA GLN A 320 25.77 -8.64 16.29
C GLN A 320 25.11 -9.60 15.27
N GLY A 321 25.28 -9.34 13.97
CA GLY A 321 24.77 -10.21 12.91
C GLY A 321 23.32 -9.98 12.52
N GLY A 322 22.70 -8.89 12.98
CA GLY A 322 21.34 -8.49 12.60
C GLY A 322 20.33 -8.65 13.72
N LEU A 323 19.08 -8.34 13.41
CA LEU A 323 17.92 -8.41 14.32
C LEU A 323 17.02 -9.57 13.90
N SER A 324 16.81 -10.53 14.82
CA SER A 324 15.87 -11.63 14.68
C SER A 324 14.74 -11.46 15.68
N LEU A 325 13.52 -11.36 15.19
CA LEU A 325 12.31 -11.20 16.00
C LEU A 325 11.41 -12.42 15.80
N PHE A 326 10.91 -12.99 16.88
CA PHE A 326 10.08 -14.19 16.86
C PHE A 326 8.64 -13.85 17.20
N LYS A 327 7.70 -14.33 16.38
CA LYS A 327 6.26 -14.12 16.58
C LYS A 327 5.83 -14.71 17.90
N GLU A 328 5.20 -13.90 18.75
CA GLU A 328 4.61 -14.36 19.99
C GLU A 328 3.42 -15.27 19.72
N SER A 329 3.32 -16.36 20.47
CA SER A 329 2.14 -17.23 20.45
C SER A 329 1.13 -16.71 21.47
N HIS A 330 0.00 -16.24 21.01
CA HIS A 330 -1.17 -15.96 21.83
C HIS A 330 -1.99 -17.21 22.07
#